data_55c9a8384514573e971fe6aa25dd780e
#
_entry.id   55c9a8384514573e971fe6aa25dd780e
#
_cell.length_a   1.000
_cell.length_b   1.000
_cell.length_c   1.000
_cell.angle_alpha   90.00
_cell.angle_beta   90.00
_cell.angle_gamma   90.00
#
_symmetry.space_group_name_H-M   'P 1'
#
loop_
_entity.id
_entity.type
_entity.pdbx_description
1 polymer ?
#
loop_
_entity_poly.entity_id
_entity_poly.type
_entity_poly.pdbx_seq_one_letter_code
_entity_poly.pdbx_strand_id
1 'polypeptide(L)'
;MLFRSPFCAMTRKERYRFVINYFQEHAPDAETELLYDSPYQLLVAVILSAQCTDKRVNMTTPALFERYPDPASLAKASFDELFPLIKSISYPNNKTKHLIGMANMLMDKFHGQVPMTVEELVELPGVGRKTANVITSVVDEQPNMAVDTHVFRVAARIGLTVKATTPLATEKQLLEFIPRELVHKAHHWLILHGRYTCVARNPKCEQCGIRPVCKYYAGLKKGGK
;
A
#
# COMPACT_ATOMS: atom_id res chain seq x y z
N MET A 1 -10.77 -40.76 -20.53
CA MET A 1 -10.57 -39.31 -20.75
C MET A 1 -10.34 -38.66 -19.40
N LEU A 2 -9.08 -38.32 -19.07
CA LEU A 2 -8.74 -37.62 -17.83
C LEU A 2 -9.16 -36.14 -18.00
N PHE A 3 -10.20 -35.74 -17.28
CA PHE A 3 -10.58 -34.33 -17.17
C PHE A 3 -9.41 -33.56 -16.52
N ARG A 4 -8.55 -32.94 -17.32
CA ARG A 4 -7.60 -31.95 -16.83
C ARG A 4 -8.41 -30.82 -16.17
N SER A 5 -8.24 -30.68 -14.88
CA SER A 5 -8.84 -29.56 -14.11
C SER A 5 -8.51 -28.25 -14.83
N PRO A 6 -9.48 -27.34 -15.05
CA PRO A 6 -9.27 -26.08 -15.78
C PRO A 6 -8.21 -25.18 -15.13
N PHE A 7 -7.83 -25.44 -13.89
CA PHE A 7 -6.78 -24.74 -13.15
C PHE A 7 -5.33 -25.02 -13.66
N CYS A 8 -5.10 -26.11 -14.41
CA CYS A 8 -3.74 -26.53 -14.80
C CYS A 8 -3.25 -25.91 -16.11
N ALA A 9 -4.12 -25.25 -16.88
CA ALA A 9 -3.81 -24.76 -18.23
C ALA A 9 -3.75 -23.23 -18.36
N MET A 10 -4.18 -22.47 -17.32
CA MET A 10 -4.24 -21.02 -17.42
C MET A 10 -2.85 -20.38 -17.35
N THR A 11 -2.52 -19.58 -18.35
CA THR A 11 -1.29 -18.79 -18.40
C THR A 11 -1.28 -17.68 -17.34
N ARG A 12 -0.10 -17.14 -17.02
CA ARG A 12 0.02 -15.99 -16.11
C ARG A 12 -0.74 -14.76 -16.66
N LYS A 13 -0.64 -14.51 -17.97
CA LYS A 13 -1.33 -13.38 -18.64
C LYS A 13 -2.86 -13.48 -18.52
N GLU A 14 -3.43 -14.65 -18.73
CA GLU A 14 -4.88 -14.87 -18.58
C GLU A 14 -5.33 -14.68 -17.13
N ARG A 15 -4.50 -15.09 -16.16
CA ARG A 15 -4.76 -14.88 -14.73
C ARG A 15 -4.78 -13.40 -14.37
N TYR A 16 -3.82 -12.62 -14.86
CA TYR A 16 -3.82 -11.17 -14.69
C TYR A 16 -5.09 -10.54 -15.26
N ARG A 17 -5.44 -10.88 -16.51
CA ARG A 17 -6.66 -10.37 -17.15
C ARG A 17 -7.92 -10.66 -16.33
N PHE A 18 -8.07 -11.88 -15.82
CA PHE A 18 -9.20 -12.25 -14.97
C PHE A 18 -9.23 -11.41 -13.68
N VAL A 19 -8.09 -11.29 -12.99
CA VAL A 19 -7.98 -10.59 -11.72
C VAL A 19 -8.25 -9.09 -11.88
N ILE A 20 -7.71 -8.47 -12.92
CA ILE A 20 -7.92 -7.05 -13.23
C ILE A 20 -9.41 -6.81 -13.53
N ASN A 21 -10.02 -7.57 -14.43
CA ASN A 21 -11.44 -7.42 -14.77
C ASN A 21 -12.32 -7.60 -13.53
N TYR A 22 -12.04 -8.61 -12.70
CA TYR A 22 -12.77 -8.84 -11.47
C TYR A 22 -12.73 -7.62 -10.55
N PHE A 23 -11.58 -7.02 -10.34
CA PHE A 23 -11.47 -5.85 -9.46
C PHE A 23 -12.06 -4.59 -10.08
N GLN A 24 -11.93 -4.39 -11.38
CA GLN A 24 -12.59 -3.27 -12.06
C GLN A 24 -14.13 -3.33 -11.92
N GLU A 25 -14.71 -4.53 -11.92
CA GLU A 25 -16.15 -4.73 -11.76
C GLU A 25 -16.61 -4.63 -10.30
N HIS A 26 -15.83 -5.19 -9.35
CA HIS A 26 -16.28 -5.38 -7.97
C HIS A 26 -15.67 -4.41 -6.96
N ALA A 27 -14.65 -3.66 -7.35
CA ALA A 27 -13.98 -2.67 -6.51
C ALA A 27 -13.45 -1.48 -7.35
N PRO A 28 -14.29 -0.82 -8.19
CA PRO A 28 -13.84 0.27 -9.06
C PRO A 28 -13.29 1.46 -8.27
N ASP A 29 -13.83 1.70 -7.07
CA ASP A 29 -13.52 2.84 -6.21
C ASP A 29 -12.52 2.48 -5.08
N ALA A 30 -11.68 1.44 -5.31
CA ALA A 30 -10.70 1.04 -4.31
C ALA A 30 -9.61 2.10 -4.16
N GLU A 31 -9.49 2.64 -2.94
CA GLU A 31 -8.57 3.71 -2.57
C GLU A 31 -7.87 3.42 -1.23
N THR A 32 -7.01 4.34 -0.81
CA THR A 32 -6.41 4.29 0.53
C THR A 32 -7.48 4.49 1.61
N GLU A 33 -7.33 3.79 2.73
CA GLU A 33 -8.20 3.98 3.91
C GLU A 33 -7.71 5.10 4.84
N LEU A 34 -6.56 5.72 4.53
CA LEU A 34 -6.08 6.89 5.27
C LEU A 34 -6.89 8.14 4.91
N LEU A 35 -7.24 8.95 5.91
CA LEU A 35 -7.97 10.20 5.74
C LEU A 35 -6.99 11.37 5.62
N TYR A 36 -7.13 12.17 4.58
CA TYR A 36 -6.28 13.33 4.29
C TYR A 36 -6.98 14.30 3.33
N ASP A 37 -6.63 15.58 3.41
CA ASP A 37 -7.16 16.66 2.55
C ASP A 37 -6.07 17.27 1.65
N SER A 38 -4.80 16.89 1.85
CA SER A 38 -3.68 17.43 1.07
C SER A 38 -2.54 16.42 0.92
N PRO A 39 -1.63 16.58 -0.07
CA PRO A 39 -0.43 15.74 -0.20
C PRO A 39 0.44 15.72 1.06
N TYR A 40 0.54 16.86 1.77
CA TYR A 40 1.24 16.95 3.05
C TYR A 40 0.59 16.06 4.12
N GLN A 41 -0.73 16.14 4.27
CA GLN A 41 -1.46 15.32 5.24
C GLN A 41 -1.33 13.83 4.89
N LEU A 42 -1.39 13.46 3.61
CA LEU A 42 -1.15 12.08 3.18
C LEU A 42 0.27 11.63 3.55
N LEU A 43 1.29 12.44 3.28
CA LEU A 43 2.68 12.11 3.61
C LEU A 43 2.85 11.85 5.12
N VAL A 44 2.31 12.73 5.96
CA VAL A 44 2.29 12.56 7.42
C VAL A 44 1.57 11.26 7.81
N ALA A 45 0.37 11.02 7.28
CA ALA A 45 -0.43 9.84 7.59
C ALA A 45 0.28 8.54 7.18
N VAL A 46 0.94 8.51 6.01
CA VAL A 46 1.70 7.33 5.54
C VAL A 46 2.95 7.09 6.40
N ILE A 47 3.67 8.12 6.83
CA ILE A 47 4.78 7.97 7.80
C ILE A 47 4.25 7.37 9.12
N LEU A 48 3.11 7.86 9.59
CA LEU A 48 2.48 7.35 10.82
C LEU A 48 1.96 5.92 10.68
N SER A 49 1.54 5.50 9.49
CA SER A 49 1.00 4.15 9.24
C SER A 49 2.06 3.03 9.25
N ALA A 50 3.35 3.36 9.21
CA ALA A 50 4.40 2.37 9.31
C ALA A 50 4.28 1.54 10.60
N GLN A 51 4.00 0.24 10.47
CA GLN A 51 3.73 -0.70 11.58
C GLN A 51 2.58 -0.24 12.50
N CYS A 52 1.62 0.51 11.98
CA CYS A 52 0.43 0.94 12.67
C CYS A 52 -0.80 0.73 11.78
N THR A 53 -1.98 0.54 12.37
CA THR A 53 -3.22 0.38 11.59
C THR A 53 -3.71 1.73 11.09
N ASP A 54 -4.30 1.77 9.89
CA ASP A 54 -4.89 3.00 9.33
C ASP A 54 -5.98 3.57 10.25
N LYS A 55 -6.77 2.69 10.88
CA LYS A 55 -7.75 3.10 11.91
C LYS A 55 -7.11 3.91 13.04
N ARG A 56 -5.97 3.47 13.57
CA ARG A 56 -5.25 4.18 14.64
C ARG A 56 -4.70 5.51 14.13
N VAL A 57 -4.17 5.54 12.92
CA VAL A 57 -3.68 6.78 12.28
C VAL A 57 -4.83 7.75 12.13
N ASN A 58 -5.96 7.34 11.55
CA ASN A 58 -7.14 8.19 11.34
C ASN A 58 -7.77 8.73 12.65
N MET A 59 -7.59 8.03 13.77
CA MET A 59 -8.00 8.52 15.10
C MET A 59 -7.02 9.56 15.67
N THR A 60 -5.80 9.60 15.18
CA THR A 60 -4.71 10.45 15.71
C THR A 60 -4.54 11.72 14.89
N THR A 61 -4.66 11.63 13.57
CA THR A 61 -4.35 12.72 12.64
C THR A 61 -5.26 13.94 12.72
N PRO A 62 -6.56 13.90 13.11
CA PRO A 62 -7.37 15.10 13.19
C PRO A 62 -6.79 16.16 14.14
N ALA A 63 -6.46 15.80 15.38
CA ALA A 63 -5.85 16.72 16.35
C ALA A 63 -4.45 17.19 15.91
N LEU A 64 -3.70 16.33 15.19
CA LEU A 64 -2.41 16.67 14.64
C LEU A 64 -2.55 17.72 13.53
N PHE A 65 -3.48 17.55 12.59
CA PHE A 65 -3.69 18.46 11.46
C PHE A 65 -4.37 19.78 11.87
N GLU A 66 -5.18 19.76 12.93
CA GLU A 66 -5.69 21.00 13.54
C GLU A 66 -4.55 21.87 14.09
N ARG A 67 -3.58 21.24 14.77
CA ARG A 67 -2.44 21.95 15.35
C ARG A 67 -1.35 22.30 14.34
N TYR A 68 -1.13 21.45 13.35
CA TYR A 68 -0.09 21.57 12.32
C TYR A 68 -0.68 21.30 10.92
N PRO A 69 -1.43 22.27 10.37
CA PRO A 69 -2.15 22.10 9.09
C PRO A 69 -1.24 22.05 7.87
N ASP A 70 -0.01 22.52 7.98
CA ASP A 70 0.94 22.66 6.89
C ASP A 70 2.38 22.34 7.31
N PRO A 71 3.33 22.17 6.35
CA PRO A 71 4.73 21.93 6.65
C PRO A 71 5.39 23.05 7.48
N ALA A 72 5.00 24.30 7.25
CA ALA A 72 5.61 25.44 7.93
C ALA A 72 5.28 25.48 9.43
N SER A 73 4.07 25.10 9.81
CA SER A 73 3.67 24.97 11.20
C SER A 73 4.34 23.78 11.89
N LEU A 74 4.44 22.63 11.19
CA LEU A 74 5.07 21.44 11.74
C LEU A 74 6.60 21.57 11.87
N ALA A 75 7.24 22.31 10.97
CA ALA A 75 8.68 22.59 11.04
C ALA A 75 9.08 23.38 12.29
N LYS A 76 8.14 24.16 12.86
CA LYS A 76 8.35 24.94 14.10
C LYS A 76 8.02 24.14 15.37
N ALA A 77 7.46 22.93 15.26
CA ALA A 77 7.08 22.13 16.40
C ALA A 77 8.31 21.65 17.19
N SER A 78 8.24 21.75 18.49
CA SER A 78 9.19 21.05 19.37
C SER A 78 8.82 19.56 19.51
N PHE A 79 9.78 18.76 19.95
CA PHE A 79 9.53 17.35 20.25
C PHE A 79 8.44 17.18 21.31
N ASP A 80 8.50 18.00 22.38
CA ASP A 80 7.61 17.90 23.53
C ASP A 80 6.17 18.32 23.21
N GLU A 81 5.97 19.19 22.21
CA GLU A 81 4.64 19.57 21.71
C GLU A 81 4.04 18.53 20.76
N LEU A 82 4.87 17.94 19.87
CA LEU A 82 4.39 16.99 18.85
C LEU A 82 4.19 15.57 19.42
N PHE A 83 5.10 15.11 20.27
CA PHE A 83 5.08 13.74 20.81
C PHE A 83 3.74 13.37 21.49
N PRO A 84 3.12 14.20 22.35
CA PRO A 84 1.85 13.87 23.00
C PRO A 84 0.71 13.58 22.01
N LEU A 85 0.72 14.24 20.84
CA LEU A 85 -0.31 14.06 19.81
C LEU A 85 -0.22 12.69 19.13
N ILE A 86 1.00 12.12 19.01
CA ILE A 86 1.20 10.86 18.31
C ILE A 86 1.67 9.71 19.22
N LYS A 87 1.65 9.87 20.53
CA LYS A 87 2.14 8.85 21.51
C LYS A 87 1.44 7.49 21.40
N SER A 88 0.22 7.46 20.85
CA SER A 88 -0.55 6.22 20.63
C SER A 88 -0.14 5.44 19.38
N ILE A 89 0.67 6.04 18.51
CA ILE A 89 1.21 5.44 17.28
C ILE A 89 2.43 4.57 17.62
N SER A 90 2.63 3.49 16.87
CA SER A 90 3.82 2.63 17.04
C SER A 90 5.10 3.43 16.79
N TYR A 91 6.11 3.25 17.65
CA TYR A 91 7.42 3.93 17.57
C TYR A 91 7.33 5.47 17.59
N PRO A 92 6.59 6.09 18.54
CA PRO A 92 6.27 7.51 18.49
C PRO A 92 7.50 8.40 18.60
N ASN A 93 8.54 8.03 19.36
CA ASN A 93 9.77 8.80 19.49
C ASN A 93 10.47 9.03 18.13
N ASN A 94 10.65 7.97 17.35
CA ASN A 94 11.28 8.07 16.04
C ASN A 94 10.41 8.83 15.04
N LYS A 95 9.09 8.58 15.06
CA LYS A 95 8.15 9.26 14.18
C LYS A 95 8.05 10.75 14.48
N THR A 96 8.09 11.16 15.75
CA THR A 96 8.16 12.59 16.12
C THR A 96 9.37 13.26 15.48
N LYS A 97 10.57 12.66 15.63
CA LYS A 97 11.79 13.19 15.01
C LYS A 97 11.72 13.22 13.49
N HIS A 98 11.16 12.14 12.87
CA HIS A 98 11.01 12.07 11.43
C HIS A 98 10.05 13.13 10.89
N LEU A 99 8.91 13.35 11.55
CA LEU A 99 7.93 14.36 11.11
C LEU A 99 8.50 15.77 11.19
N ILE A 100 9.19 16.13 12.26
CA ILE A 100 9.86 17.44 12.39
C ILE A 100 10.96 17.59 11.32
N GLY A 101 11.81 16.57 11.16
CA GLY A 101 12.89 16.62 10.17
C GLY A 101 12.36 16.66 8.73
N MET A 102 11.29 15.91 8.44
CA MET A 102 10.62 15.93 7.14
C MET A 102 10.04 17.33 6.86
N ALA A 103 9.36 17.95 7.83
CA ALA A 103 8.79 19.28 7.66
C ALA A 103 9.87 20.34 7.42
N ASN A 104 10.97 20.31 8.18
CA ASN A 104 12.09 21.20 7.96
C ASN A 104 12.67 21.03 6.54
N MET A 105 12.90 19.78 6.10
CA MET A 105 13.43 19.54 4.76
C MET A 105 12.45 19.98 3.64
N LEU A 106 11.13 19.83 3.85
CA LEU A 106 10.13 20.37 2.93
C LEU A 106 10.26 21.90 2.82
N MET A 107 10.44 22.59 3.93
CA MET A 107 10.61 24.06 3.91
C MET A 107 11.93 24.48 3.26
N ASP A 108 13.03 23.85 3.64
CA ASP A 108 14.38 24.27 3.23
C ASP A 108 14.69 23.91 1.75
N LYS A 109 14.29 22.71 1.31
CA LYS A 109 14.67 22.19 0.00
C LYS A 109 13.52 22.24 -1.02
N PHE A 110 12.29 22.05 -0.57
CA PHE A 110 11.12 21.88 -1.45
C PHE A 110 10.10 22.99 -1.36
N HIS A 111 10.47 24.14 -0.76
CA HIS A 111 9.63 25.36 -0.66
C HIS A 111 8.23 25.07 -0.05
N GLY A 112 8.15 24.15 0.89
CA GLY A 112 6.91 23.74 1.56
C GLY A 112 6.03 22.81 0.73
N GLN A 113 6.47 22.36 -0.45
CA GLN A 113 5.73 21.43 -1.32
C GLN A 113 6.21 19.99 -1.10
N VAL A 114 5.30 19.03 -1.21
CA VAL A 114 5.66 17.61 -1.24
C VAL A 114 6.19 17.27 -2.64
N PRO A 115 7.43 16.77 -2.76
CA PRO A 115 7.95 16.37 -4.06
C PRO A 115 7.21 15.15 -4.60
N MET A 116 7.10 15.05 -5.95
CA MET A 116 6.33 13.99 -6.62
C MET A 116 7.23 12.98 -7.36
N THR A 117 8.53 12.94 -7.05
CA THR A 117 9.42 11.89 -7.55
C THR A 117 9.84 10.96 -6.41
N VAL A 118 10.03 9.67 -6.72
CA VAL A 118 10.46 8.69 -5.71
C VAL A 118 11.84 9.05 -5.18
N GLU A 119 12.72 9.55 -6.05
CA GLU A 119 14.09 9.94 -5.75
C GLU A 119 14.15 11.07 -4.71
N GLU A 120 13.32 12.10 -4.85
CA GLU A 120 13.24 13.22 -3.90
C GLU A 120 12.53 12.82 -2.61
N LEU A 121 11.44 12.07 -2.72
CA LEU A 121 10.67 11.62 -1.54
C LEU A 121 11.51 10.78 -0.58
N VAL A 122 12.40 9.92 -1.07
CA VAL A 122 13.23 9.07 -0.19
C VAL A 122 14.32 9.84 0.55
N GLU A 123 14.59 11.09 0.20
CA GLU A 123 15.48 11.96 0.96
C GLU A 123 14.83 12.45 2.26
N LEU A 124 13.48 12.48 2.29
CA LEU A 124 12.74 12.97 3.46
C LEU A 124 12.88 12.01 4.66
N PRO A 125 13.15 12.52 5.85
CA PRO A 125 13.20 11.71 7.07
C PRO A 125 11.93 10.89 7.27
N GLY A 126 12.08 9.59 7.49
CA GLY A 126 10.97 8.65 7.69
C GLY A 126 10.32 8.14 6.41
N VAL A 127 10.79 8.56 5.23
CA VAL A 127 10.27 8.13 3.93
C VAL A 127 11.22 7.12 3.29
N GLY A 128 10.77 5.87 3.21
CA GLY A 128 11.44 4.84 2.43
C GLY A 128 10.80 4.68 1.05
N ARG A 129 11.41 3.86 0.18
CA ARG A 129 10.91 3.57 -1.18
C ARG A 129 9.41 3.19 -1.20
N LYS A 130 8.96 2.36 -0.24
CA LYS A 130 7.54 1.97 -0.16
C LYS A 130 6.64 3.18 0.08
N THR A 131 7.01 4.05 1.02
CA THR A 131 6.26 5.28 1.31
C THR A 131 6.24 6.20 0.10
N ALA A 132 7.38 6.41 -0.56
CA ALA A 132 7.47 7.21 -1.77
C ALA A 132 6.56 6.68 -2.89
N ASN A 133 6.58 5.36 -3.14
CA ASN A 133 5.68 4.74 -4.12
C ASN A 133 4.19 4.93 -3.77
N VAL A 134 3.81 4.90 -2.48
CA VAL A 134 2.42 5.19 -2.07
C VAL A 134 2.05 6.64 -2.37
N ILE A 135 2.91 7.60 -2.00
CA ILE A 135 2.63 9.03 -2.21
C ILE A 135 2.46 9.34 -3.70
N THR A 136 3.41 8.94 -4.53
CA THR A 136 3.37 9.20 -5.98
C THR A 136 2.20 8.48 -6.67
N SER A 137 1.84 7.29 -6.21
CA SER A 137 0.71 6.53 -6.74
C SER A 137 -0.64 7.13 -6.35
N VAL A 138 -0.78 7.65 -5.12
CA VAL A 138 -2.06 8.18 -4.62
C VAL A 138 -2.30 9.62 -5.04
N VAL A 139 -1.24 10.47 -5.04
CA VAL A 139 -1.39 11.90 -5.33
C VAL A 139 -1.35 12.19 -6.83
N ASP A 140 -0.50 11.50 -7.57
CA ASP A 140 -0.20 11.80 -8.99
C ASP A 140 -0.50 10.59 -9.92
N GLU A 141 -1.24 9.60 -9.42
CA GLU A 141 -1.60 8.38 -10.14
C GLU A 141 -0.42 7.70 -10.87
N GLN A 142 0.81 7.97 -10.43
CA GLN A 142 1.99 7.38 -11.05
C GLN A 142 1.95 5.87 -10.97
N PRO A 143 2.44 5.17 -11.99
CA PRO A 143 2.38 3.71 -12.07
C PRO A 143 3.42 3.05 -11.15
N ASN A 144 3.44 3.45 -9.89
CA ASN A 144 4.32 2.93 -8.85
C ASN A 144 3.59 1.92 -7.97
N MET A 145 4.11 0.70 -7.91
CA MET A 145 3.52 -0.38 -7.13
C MET A 145 4.22 -0.51 -5.78
N ALA A 146 3.60 -0.01 -4.72
CA ALA A 146 4.10 -0.24 -3.37
C ALA A 146 3.79 -1.67 -2.91
N VAL A 147 4.81 -2.49 -2.71
CA VAL A 147 4.63 -3.88 -2.27
C VAL A 147 4.80 -3.98 -0.76
N ASP A 148 3.68 -4.10 -0.07
CA ASP A 148 3.62 -4.43 1.36
C ASP A 148 3.42 -5.94 1.59
N THR A 149 3.24 -6.34 2.84
CA THR A 149 3.00 -7.75 3.19
C THR A 149 1.69 -8.30 2.63
N HIS A 150 0.68 -7.46 2.40
CA HIS A 150 -0.60 -7.87 1.79
C HIS A 150 -0.41 -8.09 0.30
N VAL A 151 0.11 -7.11 -0.43
CA VAL A 151 0.39 -7.22 -1.87
C VAL A 151 1.30 -8.41 -2.16
N PHE A 152 2.40 -8.54 -1.40
CA PHE A 152 3.34 -9.66 -1.55
C PHE A 152 2.66 -11.02 -1.40
N ARG A 153 1.89 -11.21 -0.32
CA ARG A 153 1.17 -12.46 -0.05
C ARG A 153 0.09 -12.75 -1.09
N VAL A 154 -0.72 -11.76 -1.42
CA VAL A 154 -1.85 -11.90 -2.35
C VAL A 154 -1.35 -12.25 -3.74
N ALA A 155 -0.36 -11.51 -4.25
CA ALA A 155 0.25 -11.76 -5.55
C ALA A 155 0.81 -13.18 -5.68
N ALA A 156 1.52 -13.64 -4.64
CA ALA A 156 2.07 -15.00 -4.59
C ALA A 156 0.96 -16.07 -4.54
N ARG A 157 -0.06 -15.89 -3.68
CA ARG A 157 -1.16 -16.85 -3.53
C ARG A 157 -2.03 -16.99 -4.77
N ILE A 158 -2.39 -15.88 -5.38
CA ILE A 158 -3.14 -15.91 -6.64
C ILE A 158 -2.29 -16.56 -7.75
N GLY A 159 -0.97 -16.39 -7.70
CA GLY A 159 -0.01 -16.83 -8.72
C GLY A 159 0.19 -15.76 -9.80
N LEU A 160 0.10 -14.49 -9.43
CA LEU A 160 0.51 -13.36 -10.26
C LEU A 160 2.04 -13.28 -10.32
N THR A 161 2.72 -13.66 -9.25
CA THR A 161 4.19 -13.73 -9.21
C THR A 161 4.68 -15.18 -9.16
N VAL A 162 5.90 -15.40 -9.65
CA VAL A 162 6.56 -16.70 -9.69
C VAL A 162 7.93 -16.57 -9.05
N LYS A 163 8.17 -17.35 -7.97
CA LYS A 163 9.45 -17.36 -7.24
C LYS A 163 9.97 -15.96 -6.83
N ALA A 164 9.08 -14.98 -6.66
CA ALA A 164 9.44 -13.68 -6.14
C ALA A 164 9.63 -13.79 -4.63
N THR A 165 10.86 -13.60 -4.15
CA THR A 165 11.24 -13.72 -2.72
C THR A 165 11.42 -12.36 -2.05
N THR A 166 11.38 -11.26 -2.82
CA THR A 166 11.54 -9.90 -2.31
C THR A 166 10.41 -8.99 -2.79
N PRO A 167 10.10 -7.90 -2.05
CA PRO A 167 9.15 -6.88 -2.51
C PRO A 167 9.51 -6.31 -3.89
N LEU A 168 10.78 -6.02 -4.14
CA LEU A 168 11.24 -5.50 -5.43
C LEU A 168 11.02 -6.50 -6.59
N ALA A 169 11.27 -7.79 -6.36
CA ALA A 169 11.00 -8.82 -7.38
C ALA A 169 9.50 -8.96 -7.65
N THR A 170 8.66 -8.79 -6.63
CA THR A 170 7.20 -8.78 -6.76
C THR A 170 6.72 -7.55 -7.52
N GLU A 171 7.20 -6.36 -7.18
CA GLU A 171 6.92 -5.10 -7.87
C GLU A 171 7.20 -5.24 -9.38
N LYS A 172 8.42 -5.64 -9.75
CA LYS A 172 8.80 -5.83 -11.16
C LYS A 172 7.87 -6.77 -11.91
N GLN A 173 7.50 -7.90 -11.30
CA GLN A 173 6.62 -8.89 -11.93
C GLN A 173 5.16 -8.41 -12.02
N LEU A 174 4.69 -7.59 -11.10
CA LEU A 174 3.36 -7.01 -11.17
C LEU A 174 3.28 -5.97 -12.29
N LEU A 175 4.29 -5.09 -12.38
CA LEU A 175 4.37 -4.05 -13.42
C LEU A 175 4.54 -4.61 -14.84
N GLU A 176 4.99 -5.87 -15.00
CA GLU A 176 5.11 -6.52 -16.31
C GLU A 176 3.76 -6.77 -17.00
N PHE A 177 2.69 -6.99 -16.22
CA PHE A 177 1.39 -7.44 -16.75
C PHE A 177 0.21 -6.53 -16.40
N ILE A 178 0.37 -5.64 -15.42
CA ILE A 178 -0.68 -4.68 -15.08
C ILE A 178 -0.55 -3.48 -16.02
N PRO A 179 -1.63 -3.08 -16.73
CA PRO A 179 -1.63 -1.87 -17.53
C PRO A 179 -1.21 -0.66 -16.70
N ARG A 180 -0.39 0.21 -17.30
CA ARG A 180 0.24 1.35 -16.60
C ARG A 180 -0.79 2.23 -15.89
N GLU A 181 -1.90 2.50 -16.55
CA GLU A 181 -3.02 3.30 -16.07
C GLU A 181 -3.81 2.66 -14.91
N LEU A 182 -3.63 1.36 -14.68
CA LEU A 182 -4.30 0.62 -13.61
C LEU A 182 -3.39 0.30 -12.42
N VAL A 183 -2.11 0.65 -12.46
CA VAL A 183 -1.16 0.26 -11.43
C VAL A 183 -1.54 0.87 -10.07
N HIS A 184 -1.93 2.14 -10.03
CA HIS A 184 -2.35 2.82 -8.80
C HIS A 184 -3.58 2.12 -8.18
N LYS A 185 -4.59 1.78 -8.98
CA LYS A 185 -5.78 1.03 -8.52
C LYS A 185 -5.44 -0.40 -8.10
N ALA A 186 -4.60 -1.08 -8.88
CA ALA A 186 -4.21 -2.46 -8.59
C ALA A 186 -3.47 -2.59 -7.25
N HIS A 187 -2.71 -1.58 -6.85
CA HIS A 187 -2.12 -1.49 -5.52
C HIS A 187 -3.19 -1.59 -4.42
N HIS A 188 -4.24 -0.75 -4.49
CA HIS A 188 -5.33 -0.75 -3.52
C HIS A 188 -6.15 -2.04 -3.56
N TRP A 189 -6.46 -2.56 -4.75
CA TRP A 189 -7.15 -3.85 -4.90
C TRP A 189 -6.44 -4.98 -4.15
N LEU A 190 -5.13 -5.09 -4.34
CA LEU A 190 -4.35 -6.15 -3.71
C LEU A 190 -4.22 -5.97 -2.19
N ILE A 191 -4.07 -4.74 -1.70
CA ILE A 191 -4.05 -4.44 -0.27
C ILE A 191 -5.39 -4.79 0.38
N LEU A 192 -6.49 -4.22 -0.12
CA LEU A 192 -7.82 -4.39 0.46
C LEU A 192 -8.26 -5.86 0.39
N HIS A 193 -7.98 -6.54 -0.74
CA HIS A 193 -8.21 -7.98 -0.84
C HIS A 193 -7.40 -8.77 0.19
N GLY A 194 -6.16 -8.37 0.45
CA GLY A 194 -5.31 -8.98 1.46
C GLY A 194 -5.75 -8.71 2.89
N ARG A 195 -6.36 -7.56 3.15
CA ARG A 195 -6.89 -7.19 4.48
C ARG A 195 -8.18 -7.92 4.81
N TYR A 196 -9.10 -8.03 3.85
CA TYR A 196 -10.48 -8.42 4.13
C TYR A 196 -10.87 -9.81 3.65
N THR A 197 -10.22 -10.32 2.59
CA THR A 197 -10.55 -11.61 1.97
C THR A 197 -9.40 -12.61 2.07
N CYS A 198 -8.26 -12.31 1.47
CA CYS A 198 -7.08 -13.17 1.45
C CYS A 198 -6.18 -12.94 2.66
N VAL A 199 -6.75 -12.97 3.86
CA VAL A 199 -6.05 -12.74 5.12
C VAL A 199 -4.94 -13.78 5.36
N ALA A 200 -3.97 -13.47 6.23
CA ALA A 200 -2.79 -14.30 6.43
C ALA A 200 -3.15 -15.69 6.99
N ARG A 201 -4.01 -15.75 8.00
CA ARG A 201 -4.52 -16.97 8.62
C ARG A 201 -5.98 -17.16 8.25
N ASN A 202 -6.38 -18.38 7.85
CA ASN A 202 -7.76 -18.71 7.49
C ASN A 202 -8.39 -17.77 6.45
N PRO A 203 -7.80 -17.65 5.23
CA PRO A 203 -8.35 -16.79 4.18
C PRO A 203 -9.76 -17.26 3.78
N LYS A 204 -10.62 -16.30 3.44
CA LYS A 204 -12.03 -16.52 3.08
C LYS A 204 -12.17 -17.06 1.64
N CYS A 205 -11.50 -18.17 1.33
CA CYS A 205 -11.37 -18.70 -0.03
C CYS A 205 -12.71 -19.06 -0.68
N GLU A 206 -13.68 -19.57 0.10
CA GLU A 206 -14.98 -19.99 -0.45
C GLU A 206 -15.84 -18.82 -0.90
N GLN A 207 -15.64 -17.63 -0.34
CA GLN A 207 -16.33 -16.38 -0.70
C GLN A 207 -15.53 -15.53 -1.70
N CYS A 208 -14.32 -15.99 -2.09
CA CYS A 208 -13.41 -15.20 -2.92
C CYS A 208 -13.75 -15.34 -4.41
N GLY A 209 -14.12 -14.24 -5.08
CA GLY A 209 -14.42 -14.25 -6.51
C GLY A 209 -13.22 -14.55 -7.41
N ILE A 210 -11.97 -14.37 -6.90
CA ILE A 210 -10.74 -14.74 -7.62
C ILE A 210 -10.45 -16.25 -7.52
N ARG A 211 -11.22 -17.00 -6.71
CA ARG A 211 -11.08 -18.46 -6.52
C ARG A 211 -10.87 -19.25 -7.81
N PRO A 212 -11.60 -18.98 -8.91
CA PRO A 212 -11.48 -19.77 -10.15
C PRO A 212 -10.07 -19.77 -10.76
N VAL A 213 -9.26 -18.75 -10.49
CA VAL A 213 -7.90 -18.59 -11.08
C VAL A 213 -6.79 -18.67 -10.02
N CYS A 214 -7.14 -18.83 -8.75
CA CYS A 214 -6.20 -18.77 -7.63
C CYS A 214 -5.39 -20.06 -7.47
N LYS A 215 -4.05 -19.99 -7.58
CA LYS A 215 -3.15 -21.14 -7.40
C LYS A 215 -3.19 -21.70 -5.99
N TYR A 216 -3.26 -20.84 -4.97
CA TYR A 216 -3.34 -21.25 -3.58
C TYR A 216 -4.60 -22.09 -3.31
N TYR A 217 -5.76 -21.62 -3.77
CA TYR A 217 -7.01 -22.37 -3.61
C TYR A 217 -6.98 -23.70 -4.35
N ALA A 218 -6.44 -23.74 -5.56
CA ALA A 218 -6.26 -24.99 -6.30
C ALA A 218 -5.35 -25.99 -5.56
N GLY A 219 -4.37 -25.48 -4.83
CA GLY A 219 -3.49 -26.29 -3.98
C GLY A 219 -4.19 -26.88 -2.77
N LEU A 220 -5.08 -26.11 -2.09
CA LEU A 220 -5.87 -26.60 -0.96
C LEU A 220 -6.75 -27.81 -1.34
N LYS A 221 -7.39 -27.75 -2.51
CA LYS A 221 -8.23 -28.86 -3.02
C LYS A 221 -7.44 -30.13 -3.38
N LYS A 222 -6.15 -30.00 -3.68
CA LYS A 222 -5.30 -31.17 -3.97
C LYS A 222 -4.73 -31.84 -2.72
N GLY A 223 -4.57 -31.08 -1.64
CA GLY A 223 -4.02 -31.57 -0.35
C GLY A 223 -5.07 -32.16 0.61
N GLY A 224 -6.35 -32.01 0.31
CA GLY A 224 -7.46 -32.59 1.07
C GLY A 224 -7.89 -33.95 0.50
N LYS A 225 -6.97 -34.93 0.51
CA LYS A 225 -7.27 -36.36 0.37
C LYS A 225 -6.88 -37.07 1.63
#